data_1bbad8dfcbdc7e00b0e04fdf09a1804c
#
_entry.id   1bbad8dfcbdc7e00b0e04fdf09a1804c
#
_cell.length_a   1.000
_cell.length_b   1.000
_cell.length_c   1.000
_cell.angle_alpha   90.00
_cell.angle_beta   90.00
_cell.angle_gamma   90.00
#
_symmetry.space_group_name_H-M   'P 1'
#
loop_
_entity.id
_entity.type
_entity.pdbx_description
1 polymer ?
#
loop_
_entity_poly.entity_id
_entity_poly.type
_entity_poly.pdbx_seq_one_letter_code
_entity_poly.pdbx_strand_id
1 'polypeptide(L)'
;MTTKYPARSFDWIYAQALKRFSSVQDLESQLPRLATRKQLIARSDADYLSLLSRRVFRSGLQHKMVDAKWPAFEKACYGFNPRALAALSDEGLEDILQAEGIIRHWGKIKSIRTNAVLVCDVQQSHGSFGQWLADWPSHDIVSLWLELKKRGAHLGGHSGSRFLRMAGVDTFLLTNDTVAVLVGLGIVDREPKSKTAMLEAQKAFVTWAEQSGRPLCEISRILSFLAG
;
A
#
# COMPACT_ATOMS: atom_id res chain seq x y z
N MET A 1 -35.82 -8.06 -7.96
CA MET A 1 -34.86 -7.86 -9.07
C MET A 1 -33.48 -7.72 -8.45
N THR A 2 -32.65 -8.76 -8.52
CA THR A 2 -31.29 -8.73 -7.99
C THR A 2 -30.44 -7.86 -8.93
N THR A 3 -30.16 -6.64 -8.53
CA THR A 3 -29.18 -5.79 -9.22
C THR A 3 -27.86 -6.54 -9.27
N LYS A 4 -27.42 -6.87 -10.48
CA LYS A 4 -26.16 -7.57 -10.72
C LYS A 4 -25.03 -6.64 -10.27
N TYR A 5 -24.46 -6.91 -9.12
CA TYR A 5 -23.37 -6.13 -8.53
C TYR A 5 -22.04 -6.58 -9.10
N PRO A 6 -21.12 -5.64 -9.46
CA PRO A 6 -21.31 -4.18 -9.54
C PRO A 6 -22.17 -3.74 -10.74
N ALA A 7 -22.73 -2.54 -10.69
CA ALA A 7 -23.67 -2.02 -11.70
C ALA A 7 -23.08 -1.90 -13.13
N ARG A 8 -21.76 -1.92 -13.29
CA ARG A 8 -21.04 -1.87 -14.56
C ARG A 8 -19.99 -3.00 -14.64
N SER A 9 -19.90 -3.65 -15.80
CA SER A 9 -18.87 -4.66 -16.07
C SER A 9 -17.48 -4.02 -16.18
N PHE A 10 -16.42 -4.84 -16.02
CA PHE A 10 -15.07 -4.36 -16.25
C PHE A 10 -14.84 -3.90 -17.68
N ASP A 11 -15.42 -4.56 -18.68
CA ASP A 11 -15.31 -4.16 -20.09
C ASP A 11 -15.81 -2.73 -20.31
N TRP A 12 -16.93 -2.38 -19.68
CA TRP A 12 -17.43 -1.00 -19.74
C TRP A 12 -16.44 -0.02 -19.13
N ILE A 13 -15.86 -0.34 -17.95
CA ILE A 13 -14.87 0.50 -17.28
C ILE A 13 -13.64 0.68 -18.17
N TYR A 14 -13.13 -0.40 -18.73
CA TYR A 14 -11.96 -0.39 -19.62
C TYR A 14 -12.21 0.45 -20.87
N ALA A 15 -13.37 0.27 -21.50
CA ALA A 15 -13.76 1.05 -22.67
C ALA A 15 -13.87 2.55 -22.37
N GLN A 16 -14.37 2.95 -21.18
CA GLN A 16 -14.38 4.37 -20.79
C GLN A 16 -12.96 4.91 -20.54
N ALA A 17 -12.11 4.16 -19.83
CA ALA A 17 -10.73 4.53 -19.58
C ALA A 17 -9.96 4.72 -20.90
N LEU A 18 -10.14 3.81 -21.85
CA LEU A 18 -9.43 3.83 -23.14
C LEU A 18 -9.69 5.11 -23.96
N LYS A 19 -10.84 5.76 -23.78
CA LYS A 19 -11.16 7.03 -24.49
C LYS A 19 -10.20 8.17 -24.15
N ARG A 20 -9.39 8.03 -23.08
CA ARG A 20 -8.42 9.04 -22.64
C ARG A 20 -7.01 8.80 -23.15
N PHE A 21 -6.82 7.73 -23.92
CA PHE A 21 -5.52 7.30 -24.40
C PHE A 21 -5.52 7.22 -25.92
N SER A 22 -4.37 7.40 -26.52
CA SER A 22 -4.20 7.33 -27.96
C SER A 22 -4.30 5.90 -28.51
N SER A 23 -4.02 4.91 -27.67
CA SER A 23 -4.06 3.48 -28.00
C SER A 23 -4.19 2.62 -26.75
N VAL A 24 -4.48 1.32 -26.96
CA VAL A 24 -4.43 0.29 -25.90
C VAL A 24 -3.04 0.23 -25.27
N GLN A 25 -1.98 0.27 -26.09
CA GLN A 25 -0.59 0.22 -25.61
C GLN A 25 -0.25 1.39 -24.71
N ASP A 26 -0.77 2.58 -25.02
CA ASP A 26 -0.57 3.79 -24.22
C ASP A 26 -1.20 3.61 -22.83
N LEU A 27 -2.46 3.15 -22.73
CA LEU A 27 -3.11 2.84 -21.48
C LEU A 27 -2.34 1.76 -20.69
N GLU A 28 -1.99 0.64 -21.34
CA GLU A 28 -1.31 -0.49 -20.69
C GLU A 28 0.06 -0.08 -20.13
N SER A 29 0.76 0.85 -20.78
CA SER A 29 2.05 1.39 -20.29
C SER A 29 1.95 2.14 -18.96
N GLN A 30 0.75 2.62 -18.60
CA GLN A 30 0.48 3.37 -17.36
C GLN A 30 0.12 2.47 -16.18
N LEU A 31 -0.01 1.16 -16.41
CA LEU A 31 -0.43 0.23 -15.38
C LEU A 31 0.73 -0.15 -14.44
N PRO A 32 0.45 -0.34 -13.15
CA PRO A 32 1.47 -0.76 -12.19
C PRO A 32 1.90 -2.20 -12.44
N ARG A 33 3.16 -2.48 -12.15
CA ARG A 33 3.70 -3.84 -12.20
C ARG A 33 3.66 -4.48 -10.82
N LEU A 34 3.25 -5.73 -10.76
CA LEU A 34 3.31 -6.55 -9.57
C LEU A 34 4.70 -7.17 -9.40
N ALA A 35 5.11 -7.35 -8.15
CA ALA A 35 6.20 -8.24 -7.84
C ALA A 35 5.71 -9.69 -7.93
N THR A 36 6.53 -10.56 -8.47
CA THR A 36 6.26 -12.01 -8.42
C THR A 36 6.36 -12.50 -6.98
N ARG A 37 5.72 -13.64 -6.67
CA ARG A 37 5.86 -14.29 -5.37
C ARG A 37 7.33 -14.48 -4.98
N LYS A 38 8.17 -14.91 -5.92
CA LYS A 38 9.63 -15.08 -5.70
C LYS A 38 10.31 -13.75 -5.31
N GLN A 39 9.96 -12.64 -5.97
CA GLN A 39 10.51 -11.32 -5.67
C GLN A 39 10.05 -10.79 -4.31
N LEU A 40 8.79 -11.05 -3.91
CA LEU A 40 8.30 -10.69 -2.58
C LEU A 40 9.06 -11.43 -1.50
N ILE A 41 9.24 -12.76 -1.65
CA ILE A 41 9.94 -13.59 -0.67
C ILE A 41 11.44 -13.27 -0.60
N ALA A 42 12.06 -12.97 -1.73
CA ALA A 42 13.50 -12.70 -1.81
C ALA A 42 13.91 -11.33 -1.22
N ARG A 43 12.97 -10.39 -1.07
CA ARG A 43 13.25 -9.09 -0.43
C ARG A 43 13.46 -9.28 1.06
N SER A 44 14.53 -8.68 1.60
CA SER A 44 14.85 -8.77 3.02
C SER A 44 13.83 -8.06 3.91
N ASP A 45 13.71 -8.48 5.17
CA ASP A 45 12.87 -7.82 6.17
C ASP A 45 13.35 -6.38 6.46
N ALA A 46 14.65 -6.12 6.32
CA ALA A 46 15.24 -4.78 6.41
C ALA A 46 14.74 -3.88 5.27
N ASP A 47 14.69 -4.37 4.03
CA ASP A 47 14.16 -3.64 2.88
C ASP A 47 12.67 -3.35 3.05
N TYR A 48 11.89 -4.29 3.59
CA TYR A 48 10.47 -4.07 3.89
C TYR A 48 10.29 -3.01 4.97
N LEU A 49 11.08 -3.02 6.04
CA LEU A 49 11.02 -2.01 7.10
C LEU A 49 11.45 -0.62 6.57
N SER A 50 12.49 -0.57 5.72
CA SER A 50 12.90 0.66 5.03
C SER A 50 11.75 1.21 4.17
N LEU A 51 11.15 0.37 3.32
CA LEU A 51 10.05 0.76 2.44
C LEU A 51 8.82 1.24 3.20
N LEU A 52 8.46 0.54 4.28
CA LEU A 52 7.36 0.88 5.17
C LEU A 52 7.61 2.23 5.85
N SER A 53 8.81 2.42 6.42
CA SER A 53 9.21 3.67 7.05
C SER A 53 9.22 4.82 6.03
N ARG A 54 9.74 4.60 4.81
CA ARG A 54 9.73 5.59 3.73
C ARG A 54 8.29 6.00 3.38
N ARG A 55 7.35 5.05 3.34
CA ARG A 55 5.93 5.37 3.13
C ARG A 55 5.37 6.25 4.24
N VAL A 56 5.69 5.97 5.50
CA VAL A 56 5.26 6.79 6.65
C VAL A 56 5.81 8.21 6.53
N PHE A 57 7.10 8.38 6.18
CA PHE A 57 7.69 9.70 6.02
C PHE A 57 7.13 10.46 4.81
N ARG A 58 6.77 9.80 3.71
CA ARG A 58 6.12 10.42 2.55
C ARG A 58 4.68 10.89 2.84
N SER A 59 4.05 10.48 3.92
CA SER A 59 2.73 10.96 4.30
C SER A 59 2.80 12.41 4.78
N GLY A 60 2.17 13.33 4.03
CA GLY A 60 2.16 14.77 4.34
C GLY A 60 3.46 15.51 4.00
N LEU A 61 4.41 14.88 3.30
CA LEU A 61 5.65 15.51 2.86
C LEU A 61 5.87 15.30 1.35
N GLN A 62 6.68 16.16 0.74
CA GLN A 62 7.09 16.00 -0.66
C GLN A 62 7.93 14.72 -0.82
N HIS A 63 7.50 13.82 -1.70
CA HIS A 63 8.16 12.52 -1.89
C HIS A 63 9.62 12.66 -2.31
N LYS A 64 9.91 13.57 -3.26
CA LYS A 64 11.29 13.83 -3.73
C LYS A 64 12.24 14.24 -2.59
N MET A 65 11.75 15.09 -1.67
CA MET A 65 12.53 15.53 -0.50
C MET A 65 12.81 14.36 0.45
N VAL A 66 11.81 13.51 0.71
CA VAL A 66 11.99 12.32 1.55
C VAL A 66 13.00 11.38 0.90
N ASP A 67 12.88 11.13 -0.41
CA ASP A 67 13.76 10.21 -1.14
C ASP A 67 15.21 10.69 -1.18
N ALA A 68 15.43 11.98 -1.36
CA ALA A 68 16.78 12.57 -1.33
C ALA A 68 17.49 12.40 0.03
N LYS A 69 16.70 12.35 1.12
CA LYS A 69 17.23 12.15 2.48
C LYS A 69 17.33 10.67 2.88
N TRP A 70 16.81 9.75 2.07
CA TRP A 70 16.70 8.35 2.47
C TRP A 70 18.03 7.65 2.76
N PRO A 71 19.14 7.93 2.04
CA PRO A 71 20.45 7.36 2.39
C PRO A 71 20.92 7.72 3.81
N ALA A 72 20.59 8.93 4.31
CA ALA A 72 20.89 9.30 5.68
C ALA A 72 20.06 8.49 6.70
N PHE A 73 18.79 8.21 6.36
CA PHE A 73 17.96 7.30 7.17
C PHE A 73 18.52 5.88 7.20
N GLU A 74 18.95 5.33 6.07
CA GLU A 74 19.53 3.99 6.01
C GLU A 74 20.76 3.88 6.92
N LYS A 75 21.62 4.91 6.91
CA LYS A 75 22.79 4.98 7.80
C LYS A 75 22.38 5.09 9.26
N ALA A 76 21.53 6.06 9.61
CA ALA A 76 21.15 6.33 11.00
C ALA A 76 20.30 5.20 11.61
N CYS A 77 19.52 4.48 10.79
CA CYS A 77 18.66 3.37 11.21
C CYS A 77 19.31 1.99 11.02
N TYR A 78 20.63 1.88 11.09
CA TYR A 78 21.35 0.59 11.05
C TYR A 78 20.97 -0.29 9.85
N GLY A 79 20.83 0.29 8.65
CA GLY A 79 20.35 -0.40 7.46
C GLY A 79 18.94 -0.96 7.60
N PHE A 80 18.13 -0.37 8.47
CA PHE A 80 16.78 -0.85 8.82
C PHE A 80 16.75 -2.29 9.35
N ASN A 81 17.81 -2.74 10.05
CA ASN A 81 17.79 -4.03 10.72
C ASN A 81 16.63 -4.10 11.74
N PRO A 82 15.63 -4.99 11.55
CA PRO A 82 14.44 -4.99 12.39
C PRO A 82 14.74 -5.28 13.86
N ARG A 83 15.64 -6.22 14.15
CA ARG A 83 15.99 -6.58 15.54
C ARG A 83 16.70 -5.44 16.26
N ALA A 84 17.64 -4.79 15.59
CA ALA A 84 18.34 -3.64 16.16
C ALA A 84 17.37 -2.49 16.47
N LEU A 85 16.48 -2.17 15.52
CA LEU A 85 15.52 -1.07 15.68
C LEU A 85 14.39 -1.39 16.68
N ALA A 86 13.95 -2.64 16.77
CA ALA A 86 12.95 -3.07 17.75
C ALA A 86 13.48 -2.97 19.21
N ALA A 87 14.80 -3.15 19.40
CA ALA A 87 15.45 -3.11 20.72
C ALA A 87 15.88 -1.70 21.16
N LEU A 88 15.71 -0.66 20.33
CA LEU A 88 16.14 0.69 20.68
C LEU A 88 15.35 1.25 21.88
N SER A 89 16.06 1.92 22.77
CA SER A 89 15.48 2.77 23.82
C SER A 89 14.93 4.09 23.22
N ASP A 90 14.30 4.91 24.04
CA ASP A 90 13.87 6.24 23.59
C ASP A 90 15.08 7.16 23.31
N GLU A 91 16.16 7.05 24.10
CA GLU A 91 17.42 7.75 23.86
C GLU A 91 18.04 7.37 22.51
N GLY A 92 18.05 6.07 22.15
CA GLY A 92 18.52 5.62 20.85
C GLY A 92 17.68 6.15 19.68
N LEU A 93 16.37 6.38 19.89
CA LEU A 93 15.51 7.04 18.90
C LEU A 93 15.78 8.55 18.84
N GLU A 94 16.13 9.19 19.95
CA GLU A 94 16.56 10.60 19.99
C GLU A 94 17.87 10.80 19.24
N ASP A 95 18.82 9.87 19.36
CA ASP A 95 20.07 9.89 18.58
C ASP A 95 19.78 9.83 17.06
N ILE A 96 18.85 8.97 16.64
CA ILE A 96 18.40 8.95 15.25
C ILE A 96 17.78 10.28 14.86
N LEU A 97 16.92 10.87 15.71
CA LEU A 97 16.26 12.17 15.42
C LEU A 97 17.26 13.29 15.23
N GLN A 98 18.40 13.26 15.94
CA GLN A 98 19.46 14.29 15.89
C GLN A 98 20.48 14.03 14.78
N ALA A 99 20.49 12.84 14.18
CA ALA A 99 21.44 12.51 13.13
C ALA A 99 21.34 13.46 11.94
N GLU A 100 22.49 13.72 11.29
CA GLU A 100 22.55 14.60 10.13
C GLU A 100 21.73 14.05 8.96
N GLY A 101 21.02 14.93 8.26
CA GLY A 101 20.21 14.57 7.07
C GLY A 101 18.82 13.98 7.39
N ILE A 102 18.50 13.74 8.65
CA ILE A 102 17.20 13.18 9.06
C ILE A 102 16.09 14.24 9.03
N ILE A 103 14.88 13.80 8.66
CA ILE A 103 13.66 14.59 8.80
C ILE A 103 13.21 14.51 10.27
N ARG A 104 13.32 15.61 10.99
CA ARG A 104 13.01 15.70 12.41
C ARG A 104 11.51 15.69 12.66
N HIS A 105 10.97 14.51 12.88
CA HIS A 105 9.56 14.29 13.20
C HIS A 105 9.43 13.13 14.21
N TRP A 106 9.39 13.47 15.50
CA TRP A 106 9.42 12.49 16.59
C TRP A 106 8.44 11.33 16.44
N GLY A 107 7.14 11.62 16.15
CA GLY A 107 6.14 10.57 15.98
C GLY A 107 6.46 9.58 14.84
N LYS A 108 7.06 10.05 13.74
CA LYS A 108 7.49 9.18 12.64
C LYS A 108 8.77 8.41 12.96
N ILE A 109 9.71 9.00 13.72
CA ILE A 109 10.89 8.28 14.23
C ILE A 109 10.44 7.15 15.16
N LYS A 110 9.58 7.44 16.15
CA LYS A 110 9.03 6.38 17.03
C LYS A 110 8.31 5.27 16.28
N SER A 111 7.65 5.59 15.16
CA SER A 111 6.98 4.57 14.36
C SER A 111 7.95 3.56 13.75
N ILE A 112 9.22 3.91 13.52
CA ILE A 112 10.23 2.98 13.01
C ILE A 112 10.40 1.80 13.98
N ARG A 113 10.54 2.06 15.29
CA ARG A 113 10.64 1.01 16.30
C ARG A 113 9.38 0.14 16.37
N THR A 114 8.20 0.77 16.40
CA THR A 114 6.93 0.01 16.43
C THR A 114 6.78 -0.89 15.20
N ASN A 115 7.14 -0.38 14.02
CA ASN A 115 7.07 -1.16 12.78
C ASN A 115 8.18 -2.21 12.70
N ALA A 116 9.33 -2.00 13.33
CA ALA A 116 10.37 -3.01 13.48
C ALA A 116 9.90 -4.20 14.33
N VAL A 117 9.20 -3.92 15.45
CA VAL A 117 8.55 -4.97 16.26
C VAL A 117 7.55 -5.76 15.41
N LEU A 118 6.67 -5.09 14.65
CA LEU A 118 5.76 -5.78 13.73
C LEU A 118 6.50 -6.71 12.77
N VAL A 119 7.61 -6.24 12.16
CA VAL A 119 8.39 -7.06 11.22
C VAL A 119 9.01 -8.27 11.94
N CYS A 120 9.56 -8.10 13.15
CA CYS A 120 10.11 -9.21 13.94
C CYS A 120 9.03 -10.25 14.31
N ASP A 121 7.85 -9.82 14.73
CA ASP A 121 6.73 -10.70 15.07
C ASP A 121 6.26 -11.52 13.85
N VAL A 122 6.19 -10.86 12.69
CA VAL A 122 5.83 -11.53 11.43
C VAL A 122 6.93 -12.51 11.02
N GLN A 123 8.21 -12.14 11.14
CA GLN A 123 9.32 -13.04 10.86
C GLN A 123 9.24 -14.30 11.74
N GLN A 124 8.94 -14.15 13.02
CA GLN A 124 8.83 -15.28 13.95
C GLN A 124 7.68 -16.22 13.60
N SER A 125 6.54 -15.68 13.14
CA SER A 125 5.32 -16.46 12.90
C SER A 125 5.20 -16.98 11.46
N HIS A 126 5.85 -16.35 10.47
CA HIS A 126 5.69 -16.65 9.04
C HIS A 126 7.02 -16.86 8.30
N GLY A 127 8.17 -16.85 9.02
CA GLY A 127 9.50 -17.01 8.44
C GLY A 127 10.10 -15.72 7.88
N SER A 128 9.33 -14.90 7.17
CA SER A 128 9.73 -13.54 6.74
C SER A 128 8.51 -12.66 6.49
N PHE A 129 8.73 -11.35 6.48
CA PHE A 129 7.70 -10.38 6.11
C PHE A 129 7.26 -10.57 4.65
N GLY A 130 8.22 -10.87 3.77
CA GLY A 130 7.95 -11.15 2.36
C GLY A 130 7.12 -12.41 2.15
N GLN A 131 7.37 -13.48 2.90
CA GLN A 131 6.56 -14.70 2.87
C GLN A 131 5.12 -14.43 3.30
N TRP A 132 4.94 -13.71 4.42
CA TRP A 132 3.62 -13.31 4.92
C TRP A 132 2.82 -12.51 3.89
N LEU A 133 3.44 -11.53 3.23
CA LEU A 133 2.78 -10.76 2.17
C LEU A 133 2.46 -11.60 0.93
N ALA A 134 3.36 -12.51 0.55
CA ALA A 134 3.20 -13.36 -0.62
C ALA A 134 2.14 -14.46 -0.44
N ASP A 135 1.86 -14.85 0.81
CA ASP A 135 0.84 -15.85 1.16
C ASP A 135 -0.55 -15.23 1.41
N TRP A 136 -0.63 -13.90 1.50
CA TRP A 136 -1.91 -13.24 1.75
C TRP A 136 -2.82 -13.31 0.52
N PRO A 137 -4.08 -13.77 0.67
CA PRO A 137 -4.99 -13.90 -0.45
C PRO A 137 -5.41 -12.52 -0.99
N SER A 138 -5.23 -12.29 -2.29
CA SER A 138 -5.53 -10.99 -2.92
C SER A 138 -7.01 -10.59 -2.80
N HIS A 139 -7.93 -11.57 -2.75
CA HIS A 139 -9.36 -11.31 -2.59
C HIS A 139 -9.74 -10.81 -1.18
N ASP A 140 -8.82 -10.87 -0.20
CA ASP A 140 -9.02 -10.38 1.17
C ASP A 140 -7.98 -9.31 1.57
N ILE A 141 -7.63 -8.44 0.64
CA ILE A 141 -6.58 -7.43 0.85
C ILE A 141 -6.95 -6.37 1.89
N VAL A 142 -8.25 -6.10 2.11
CA VAL A 142 -8.72 -5.17 3.14
C VAL A 142 -8.39 -5.67 4.53
N SER A 143 -8.45 -6.98 4.78
CA SER A 143 -8.03 -7.56 6.07
C SER A 143 -6.54 -7.33 6.32
N LEU A 144 -5.68 -7.39 5.29
CA LEU A 144 -4.27 -7.02 5.41
C LEU A 144 -4.08 -5.54 5.76
N TRP A 145 -4.87 -4.63 5.15
CA TRP A 145 -4.81 -3.21 5.53
C TRP A 145 -5.16 -2.99 6.99
N LEU A 146 -6.18 -3.71 7.48
CA LEU A 146 -6.63 -3.62 8.88
C LEU A 146 -5.60 -4.23 9.83
N GLU A 147 -4.96 -5.32 9.45
CA GLU A 147 -3.89 -5.95 10.23
C GLU A 147 -2.66 -5.02 10.34
N LEU A 148 -2.23 -4.43 9.22
CA LEU A 148 -1.17 -3.41 9.23
C LEU A 148 -1.54 -2.19 10.09
N LYS A 149 -2.77 -1.71 10.01
CA LYS A 149 -3.26 -0.60 10.84
C LYS A 149 -3.27 -0.95 12.33
N LYS A 150 -3.66 -2.18 12.67
CA LYS A 150 -3.79 -2.65 14.06
C LYS A 150 -2.43 -2.83 14.72
N ARG A 151 -1.48 -3.44 14.01
CA ARG A 151 -0.17 -3.83 14.55
C ARG A 151 0.92 -2.79 14.35
N GLY A 152 0.83 -1.99 13.29
CA GLY A 152 1.84 -1.00 12.93
C GLY A 152 1.46 0.42 13.31
N ALA A 153 2.46 1.29 13.30
CA ALA A 153 2.30 2.72 13.55
C ALA A 153 2.26 3.52 12.24
N HIS A 154 1.32 4.48 12.14
CA HIS A 154 1.10 5.31 10.96
C HIS A 154 0.73 4.52 9.67
N LEU A 155 0.21 3.29 9.81
CA LEU A 155 -0.22 2.45 8.70
C LEU A 155 -1.74 2.46 8.46
N GLY A 156 -2.47 3.30 9.18
CA GLY A 156 -3.90 3.53 8.95
C GLY A 156 -4.19 4.39 7.72
N GLY A 157 -5.48 4.57 7.40
CA GLY A 157 -5.94 5.31 6.23
C GLY A 157 -5.36 4.73 4.94
N HIS A 158 -4.77 5.59 4.11
CA HIS A 158 -4.16 5.16 2.84
C HIS A 158 -2.70 4.67 2.97
N SER A 159 -2.09 4.71 4.17
CA SER A 159 -0.66 4.41 4.30
C SER A 159 -0.36 2.93 4.09
N GLY A 160 -1.17 2.03 4.66
CA GLY A 160 -1.00 0.59 4.50
C GLY A 160 -1.15 0.14 3.04
N SER A 161 -2.25 0.50 2.39
CA SER A 161 -2.48 0.14 0.98
C SER A 161 -1.42 0.72 0.03
N ARG A 162 -0.96 1.95 0.28
CA ARG A 162 0.12 2.55 -0.52
C ARG A 162 1.48 1.90 -0.27
N PHE A 163 1.76 1.48 0.99
CA PHE A 163 2.94 0.67 1.28
C PHE A 163 2.91 -0.65 0.48
N LEU A 164 1.79 -1.38 0.53
CA LEU A 164 1.63 -2.63 -0.21
C LEU A 164 1.83 -2.43 -1.71
N ARG A 165 1.27 -1.36 -2.28
CA ARG A 165 1.49 -1.00 -3.69
C ARG A 165 2.98 -0.73 -3.99
N MET A 166 3.69 -0.01 -3.11
CA MET A 166 5.14 0.23 -3.24
C MET A 166 5.95 -1.06 -3.12
N ALA A 167 5.48 -2.02 -2.33
CA ALA A 167 6.09 -3.33 -2.17
C ALA A 167 5.87 -4.25 -3.39
N GLY A 168 4.93 -3.91 -4.28
CA GLY A 168 4.54 -4.72 -5.43
C GLY A 168 3.48 -5.77 -5.10
N VAL A 169 2.81 -5.67 -3.94
CA VAL A 169 1.69 -6.52 -3.56
C VAL A 169 0.44 -6.10 -4.33
N ASP A 170 -0.36 -7.06 -4.75
CA ASP A 170 -1.62 -6.78 -5.43
C ASP A 170 -2.64 -6.18 -4.47
N THR A 171 -2.93 -4.91 -4.67
CA THR A 171 -3.87 -4.13 -3.86
C THR A 171 -4.49 -3.01 -4.68
N PHE A 172 -5.76 -2.73 -4.47
CA PHE A 172 -6.35 -1.49 -4.99
C PHE A 172 -6.00 -0.30 -4.08
N LEU A 173 -6.20 0.92 -4.60
CA LEU A 173 -6.04 2.15 -3.85
C LEU A 173 -7.35 2.95 -3.88
N LEU A 174 -7.75 3.47 -2.73
CA LEU A 174 -8.88 4.38 -2.60
C LEU A 174 -8.36 5.83 -2.72
N THR A 175 -7.85 6.20 -3.89
CA THR A 175 -7.50 7.59 -4.20
C THR A 175 -8.77 8.42 -4.36
N ASN A 176 -8.64 9.75 -4.35
CA ASN A 176 -9.80 10.63 -4.59
C ASN A 176 -10.50 10.27 -5.90
N ASP A 177 -9.73 10.02 -6.97
CA ASP A 177 -10.25 9.65 -8.28
C ASP A 177 -11.00 8.31 -8.23
N THR A 178 -10.36 7.28 -7.64
CA THR A 178 -10.98 5.96 -7.49
C THR A 178 -12.27 6.04 -6.67
N VAL A 179 -12.25 6.81 -5.56
CA VAL A 179 -13.43 7.00 -4.71
C VAL A 179 -14.54 7.73 -5.46
N ALA A 180 -14.23 8.80 -6.20
CA ALA A 180 -15.21 9.52 -7.00
C ALA A 180 -15.93 8.60 -8.00
N VAL A 181 -15.17 7.70 -8.66
CA VAL A 181 -15.75 6.72 -9.59
C VAL A 181 -16.60 5.68 -8.84
N LEU A 182 -16.14 5.14 -7.71
CA LEU A 182 -16.90 4.18 -6.90
C LEU A 182 -18.24 4.79 -6.42
N VAL A 183 -18.23 6.07 -6.02
CA VAL A 183 -19.47 6.80 -5.64
C VAL A 183 -20.37 6.99 -6.86
N GLY A 184 -19.81 7.45 -8.00
CA GLY A 184 -20.58 7.63 -9.24
C GLY A 184 -21.21 6.33 -9.78
N LEU A 185 -20.62 5.18 -9.49
CA LEU A 185 -21.14 3.86 -9.82
C LEU A 185 -22.11 3.31 -8.75
N GLY A 186 -22.36 4.03 -7.65
CA GLY A 186 -23.25 3.59 -6.58
C GLY A 186 -22.73 2.40 -5.76
N ILE A 187 -21.40 2.17 -5.75
CA ILE A 187 -20.78 1.08 -4.98
C ILE A 187 -20.59 1.48 -3.53
N VAL A 188 -20.25 2.74 -3.31
CA VAL A 188 -20.14 3.37 -1.98
C VAL A 188 -20.79 4.74 -2.02
N ASP A 189 -21.33 5.22 -0.88
CA ASP A 189 -21.96 6.54 -0.82
C ASP A 189 -20.94 7.68 -0.64
N ARG A 190 -19.78 7.36 -0.12
CA ARG A 190 -18.67 8.29 0.19
C ARG A 190 -17.34 7.53 0.34
N GLU A 191 -16.28 8.27 0.64
CA GLU A 191 -14.96 7.65 0.93
C GLU A 191 -15.08 6.51 1.97
N PRO A 192 -14.67 5.27 1.62
CA PRO A 192 -14.75 4.12 2.51
C PRO A 192 -13.78 4.21 3.69
N LYS A 193 -14.25 4.65 4.85
CA LYS A 193 -13.46 4.75 6.10
C LYS A 193 -13.76 3.64 7.10
N SER A 194 -14.95 3.06 7.05
CA SER A 194 -15.34 1.92 7.88
C SER A 194 -14.91 0.59 7.24
N LYS A 195 -14.72 -0.44 8.07
CA LYS A 195 -14.46 -1.80 7.60
C LYS A 195 -15.51 -2.26 6.59
N THR A 196 -16.78 -2.06 6.89
CA THR A 196 -17.90 -2.46 6.01
C THR A 196 -17.80 -1.78 4.64
N ALA A 197 -17.59 -0.45 4.60
CA ALA A 197 -17.48 0.27 3.34
C ALA A 197 -16.23 -0.14 2.53
N MET A 198 -15.10 -0.43 3.20
CA MET A 198 -13.90 -0.96 2.54
C MET A 198 -14.15 -2.35 1.92
N LEU A 199 -14.90 -3.21 2.62
CA LEU A 199 -15.25 -4.53 2.12
C LEU A 199 -16.24 -4.45 0.95
N GLU A 200 -17.17 -3.49 0.93
CA GLU A 200 -18.04 -3.27 -0.24
C GLU A 200 -17.22 -2.83 -1.46
N ALA A 201 -16.25 -1.92 -1.28
CA ALA A 201 -15.33 -1.58 -2.36
C ALA A 201 -14.54 -2.81 -2.83
N GLN A 202 -14.00 -3.62 -1.89
CA GLN A 202 -13.25 -4.84 -2.22
C GLN A 202 -14.07 -5.83 -3.06
N LYS A 203 -15.35 -6.05 -2.73
CA LYS A 203 -16.23 -6.92 -3.51
C LYS A 203 -16.30 -6.49 -4.97
N ALA A 204 -16.43 -5.18 -5.24
CA ALA A 204 -16.45 -4.68 -6.60
C ALA A 204 -15.14 -4.97 -7.34
N PHE A 205 -14.00 -4.69 -6.69
CA PHE A 205 -12.68 -4.97 -7.27
C PHE A 205 -12.47 -6.45 -7.53
N VAL A 206 -12.86 -7.34 -6.62
CA VAL A 206 -12.76 -8.79 -6.79
C VAL A 206 -13.63 -9.26 -7.96
N THR A 207 -14.88 -8.77 -8.06
CA THR A 207 -15.76 -9.11 -9.18
C THR A 207 -15.18 -8.65 -10.53
N TRP A 208 -14.58 -7.46 -10.58
CA TRP A 208 -13.92 -6.99 -11.80
C TRP A 208 -12.65 -7.79 -12.13
N ALA A 209 -11.91 -8.25 -11.11
CA ALA A 209 -10.77 -9.13 -11.31
C ALA A 209 -11.20 -10.49 -11.88
N GLU A 210 -12.29 -11.08 -11.37
CA GLU A 210 -12.88 -12.31 -11.92
C GLU A 210 -13.36 -12.14 -13.37
N GLN A 211 -13.94 -10.99 -13.70
CA GLN A 211 -14.40 -10.68 -15.07
C GLN A 211 -13.27 -10.52 -16.07
N SER A 212 -12.14 -9.98 -15.65
CA SER A 212 -11.07 -9.53 -16.55
C SER A 212 -9.80 -10.37 -16.50
N GLY A 213 -9.61 -11.18 -15.45
CA GLY A 213 -8.34 -11.82 -15.14
C GLY A 213 -7.23 -10.84 -14.72
N ARG A 214 -7.53 -9.55 -14.50
CA ARG A 214 -6.55 -8.54 -14.14
C ARG A 214 -6.36 -8.43 -12.63
N PRO A 215 -5.15 -8.10 -12.18
CA PRO A 215 -4.89 -7.85 -10.76
C PRO A 215 -5.59 -6.57 -10.27
N LEU A 216 -5.89 -6.52 -8.96
CA LEU A 216 -6.57 -5.40 -8.31
C LEU A 216 -5.84 -4.07 -8.53
N CYS A 217 -4.52 -4.11 -8.59
CA CYS A 217 -3.71 -2.91 -8.77
C CYS A 217 -3.90 -2.26 -10.14
N GLU A 218 -4.04 -3.06 -11.21
CA GLU A 218 -4.33 -2.57 -12.55
C GLU A 218 -5.75 -2.02 -12.64
N ILE A 219 -6.73 -2.78 -12.12
CA ILE A 219 -8.14 -2.35 -12.08
C ILE A 219 -8.27 -1.01 -11.36
N SER A 220 -7.61 -0.87 -10.21
CA SER A 220 -7.59 0.38 -9.44
C SER A 220 -6.99 1.55 -10.24
N ARG A 221 -5.97 1.29 -11.04
CA ARG A 221 -5.36 2.32 -11.90
C ARG A 221 -6.28 2.67 -13.06
N ILE A 222 -6.85 1.67 -13.74
CA ILE A 222 -7.80 1.86 -14.86
C ILE A 222 -9.02 2.65 -14.37
N LEU A 223 -9.56 2.30 -13.19
CA LEU A 223 -10.70 3.01 -12.61
C LEU A 223 -10.37 4.50 -12.36
N SER A 224 -9.15 4.81 -11.91
CA SER A 224 -8.74 6.18 -11.65
C SER A 224 -8.72 7.07 -12.92
N PHE A 225 -8.63 6.46 -14.10
CA PHE A 225 -8.70 7.20 -15.36
C PHE A 225 -10.12 7.64 -15.75
N LEU A 226 -11.18 7.15 -15.07
CA LEU A 226 -12.55 7.58 -15.32
C LEU A 226 -12.88 8.88 -14.56
N ALA A 227 -12.10 9.25 -13.55
CA ALA A 227 -12.32 10.47 -12.82
C ALA A 227 -11.90 11.68 -13.66
N GLY A 228 -12.80 12.63 -13.87
CA GLY A 228 -12.68 14.01 -14.35
C GLY A 228 -12.02 14.28 -15.65
#